data_20d6979b8df2c00639f581f3eca02ec5
#
_entry.id   20d6979b8df2c00639f581f3eca02ec5
#
_cell.length_a   1.000
_cell.length_b   1.000
_cell.length_c   1.000
_cell.angle_alpha   90.00
_cell.angle_beta   90.00
_cell.angle_gamma   90.00
#
_symmetry.space_group_name_H-M   'P 1'
#
loop_
_entity.id
_entity.type
_entity.pdbx_description
1 polymer ?
#
loop_
_entity_poly.entity_id
_entity_poly.type
_entity_poly.pdbx_seq_one_letter_code
_entity_poly.pdbx_strand_id
1 'polypeptide(L)'
;MQAKGIHHLGVAVEDLDEAVNTYQRLFGAELEGRDTVEAQGVEAAAMRVGDSRVELLASLGEETPVGKFLANRGPGMHHVAYEVTDLRRELADLAEQGVELIDEEPHHGLFGL
;
A
#
# COMPACT_ATOMS: atom_id res chain seq x y z
N MET A 1 -17.74 7.11 -9.46
CA MET A 1 -17.18 6.54 -8.21
C MET A 1 -17.10 7.60 -7.14
N GLN A 2 -17.44 7.24 -5.91
CA GLN A 2 -17.28 8.15 -4.78
C GLN A 2 -16.43 7.46 -3.71
N ALA A 3 -15.26 8.00 -3.47
CA ALA A 3 -14.39 7.54 -2.41
C ALA A 3 -14.68 8.32 -1.12
N LYS A 4 -14.62 7.65 0.02
CA LYS A 4 -14.77 8.28 1.34
C LYS A 4 -13.52 9.03 1.74
N GLY A 5 -12.39 8.67 1.18
CA GLY A 5 -11.10 9.28 1.48
C GLY A 5 -9.95 8.39 1.04
N ILE A 6 -8.76 8.80 1.42
CA ILE A 6 -7.56 7.99 1.21
C ILE A 6 -7.39 7.12 2.45
N HIS A 7 -7.33 5.80 2.25
CA HIS A 7 -7.10 4.86 3.35
C HIS A 7 -5.63 4.85 3.76
N HIS A 8 -4.75 4.74 2.78
CA HIS A 8 -3.30 4.77 3.05
C HIS A 8 -2.52 5.10 1.80
N LEU A 9 -1.27 5.46 2.00
CA LEU A 9 -0.25 5.58 0.95
C LEU A 9 0.69 4.39 1.06
N GLY A 10 1.01 3.77 -0.06
CA GLY A 10 2.03 2.72 -0.10
C GLY A 10 3.36 3.31 -0.56
N VAL A 11 4.39 3.13 0.23
CA VAL A 11 5.72 3.66 -0.04
C VAL A 11 6.72 2.51 -0.11
N ALA A 12 7.36 2.37 -1.27
CA ALA A 12 8.39 1.35 -1.46
C ALA A 12 9.70 1.80 -0.83
N VAL A 13 10.30 0.93 -0.03
CA VAL A 13 11.56 1.19 0.67
C VAL A 13 12.50 0.02 0.48
N GLU A 14 13.80 0.30 0.59
CA GLU A 14 14.81 -0.75 0.43
C GLU A 14 15.09 -1.50 1.73
N ASP A 15 15.04 -0.81 2.86
CA ASP A 15 15.27 -1.37 4.18
C ASP A 15 14.10 -1.00 5.08
N LEU A 16 13.29 -2.01 5.45
CA LEU A 16 12.08 -1.77 6.22
C LEU A 16 12.37 -1.27 7.63
N ASP A 17 13.36 -1.85 8.30
CA ASP A 17 13.73 -1.44 9.66
C ASP A 17 14.20 0.02 9.69
N GLU A 18 15.02 0.40 8.75
CA GLU A 18 15.50 1.76 8.64
C GLU A 18 14.36 2.74 8.35
N ALA A 19 13.46 2.37 7.45
CA ALA A 19 12.31 3.21 7.10
C ALA A 19 11.37 3.39 8.29
N VAL A 20 11.07 2.33 9.02
CA VAL A 20 10.25 2.41 10.24
C VAL A 20 10.89 3.37 11.24
N ASN A 21 12.17 3.22 11.48
CA ASN A 21 12.91 4.06 12.42
C ASN A 21 12.89 5.54 11.96
N THR A 22 13.08 5.78 10.67
CA THR A 22 13.05 7.13 10.11
C THR A 22 11.69 7.80 10.30
N TYR A 23 10.61 7.08 10.02
CA TYR A 23 9.26 7.61 10.19
C TYR A 23 8.93 7.89 11.66
N GLN A 24 9.37 7.03 12.56
CA GLN A 24 9.19 7.26 14.00
C GLN A 24 9.94 8.49 14.46
N ARG A 25 11.17 8.65 14.03
CA ARG A 25 12.06 9.73 14.45
C ARG A 25 11.66 11.08 13.86
N LEU A 26 11.36 11.12 12.57
CA LEU A 26 11.10 12.39 11.87
C LEU A 26 9.65 12.86 12.00
N PHE A 27 8.71 11.96 12.03
CA PHE A 27 7.28 12.30 11.99
C PHE A 27 6.51 11.92 13.23
N GLY A 28 7.17 11.31 14.21
CA GLY A 28 6.47 10.82 15.40
C GLY A 28 5.46 9.73 15.04
N ALA A 29 5.69 8.99 13.96
CA ALA A 29 4.78 7.96 13.52
C ALA A 29 4.74 6.78 14.49
N GLU A 30 3.58 6.13 14.57
CA GLU A 30 3.42 4.92 15.37
C GLU A 30 3.40 3.70 14.48
N LEU A 31 4.18 2.69 14.83
CA LEU A 31 4.12 1.39 14.14
C LEU A 31 2.90 0.64 14.64
N GLU A 32 1.92 0.44 13.76
CA GLU A 32 0.69 -0.28 14.08
C GLU A 32 0.81 -1.78 13.86
N GLY A 33 1.69 -2.21 12.98
CA GLY A 33 1.94 -3.62 12.74
C GLY A 33 2.92 -3.86 11.60
N ARG A 34 3.48 -5.07 11.57
CA ARG A 34 4.33 -5.54 10.48
C ARG A 34 3.86 -6.93 10.08
N ASP A 35 3.90 -7.20 8.79
CA ASP A 35 3.51 -8.51 8.27
C ASP A 35 4.21 -8.78 6.96
N THR A 36 4.31 -10.07 6.63
CA THR A 36 4.80 -10.53 5.34
C THR A 36 3.60 -10.97 4.52
N VAL A 37 3.44 -10.36 3.35
CA VAL A 37 2.34 -10.70 2.43
C VAL A 37 2.96 -11.38 1.21
N GLU A 38 3.11 -12.68 1.28
CA GLU A 38 3.79 -13.47 0.25
C GLU A 38 3.09 -13.37 -1.10
N ALA A 39 1.75 -13.34 -1.09
CA ALA A 39 0.97 -13.21 -2.33
C ALA A 39 1.28 -11.92 -3.08
N GLN A 40 1.70 -10.87 -2.39
CA GLN A 40 2.07 -9.59 -2.98
C GLN A 40 3.59 -9.41 -3.08
N GLY A 41 4.35 -10.35 -2.56
CA GLY A 41 5.81 -10.31 -2.59
C GLY A 41 6.43 -9.20 -1.75
N VAL A 42 5.83 -8.87 -0.62
CA VAL A 42 6.31 -7.79 0.24
C VAL A 42 6.34 -8.15 1.70
N GLU A 43 7.25 -7.52 2.43
CA GLU A 43 7.14 -7.32 3.86
C GLU A 43 6.69 -5.88 4.08
N ALA A 44 5.68 -5.69 4.91
CA ALA A 44 5.05 -4.39 5.07
C ALA A 44 4.97 -3.96 6.52
N ALA A 45 5.08 -2.66 6.74
CA ALA A 45 4.89 -2.04 8.04
C ALA A 45 3.82 -0.95 7.92
N ALA A 46 2.78 -1.03 8.73
CA ALA A 46 1.76 0.00 8.78
C ALA A 46 2.17 1.05 9.81
N MET A 47 2.33 2.28 9.36
CA MET A 47 2.69 3.41 10.19
C MET A 47 1.51 4.37 10.27
N ARG A 48 1.19 4.84 11.46
CA ARG A 48 0.23 5.91 11.64
C ARG A 48 0.95 7.23 11.80
N VAL A 49 0.61 8.19 10.93
CA VAL A 49 1.15 9.53 10.93
C VAL A 49 -0.02 10.48 11.16
N GLY A 50 -0.23 10.90 12.42
CA GLY A 50 -1.43 11.66 12.77
C GLY A 50 -2.70 10.86 12.47
N ASP A 51 -3.57 11.40 11.62
CA ASP A 51 -4.80 10.73 11.21
C ASP A 51 -4.64 9.89 9.95
N SER A 52 -3.45 9.83 9.40
CA SER A 52 -3.17 9.16 8.13
C SER A 52 -2.37 7.89 8.35
N ARG A 53 -2.42 6.99 7.36
CA ARG A 53 -1.65 5.76 7.36
C ARG A 53 -0.72 5.70 6.17
N VAL A 54 0.49 5.24 6.43
CA VAL A 54 1.50 4.96 5.41
C VAL A 54 1.92 3.51 5.58
N GLU A 55 1.81 2.72 4.51
CA GLU A 55 2.39 1.38 4.49
C GLU A 55 3.77 1.46 3.86
N LEU A 56 4.76 1.02 4.60
CA LEU A 56 6.13 0.89 4.10
C LEU A 56 6.28 -0.52 3.55
N LEU A 57 6.74 -0.63 2.31
CA LEU A 57 6.77 -1.89 1.58
C LEU A 57 8.19 -2.22 1.16
N ALA A 58 8.74 -3.32 1.68
CA ALA A 58 10.01 -3.85 1.23
C ALA A 58 9.76 -5.10 0.38
N SER A 59 10.54 -5.25 -0.68
CA SER A 59 10.40 -6.38 -1.60
C SER A 59 10.92 -7.67 -1.00
N LEU A 60 10.24 -8.78 -1.27
CA LEU A 60 10.75 -10.13 -0.98
C LEU A 60 11.64 -10.68 -2.09
N GLY A 61 11.74 -9.98 -3.24
CA GLY A 61 12.58 -10.40 -4.35
C GLY A 61 12.53 -9.43 -5.50
N GLU A 62 13.53 -9.49 -6.36
CA GLU A 62 13.64 -8.55 -7.50
C GLU A 62 12.53 -8.72 -8.53
N GLU A 63 11.95 -9.92 -8.62
CA GLU A 63 10.88 -10.23 -9.57
C GLU A 63 9.50 -9.77 -9.10
N THR A 64 9.36 -9.35 -7.85
CA THR A 64 8.07 -8.87 -7.32
C THR A 64 7.73 -7.49 -7.87
N PRO A 65 6.44 -7.09 -7.84
CA PRO A 65 6.06 -5.74 -8.30
C PRO A 65 6.83 -4.62 -7.57
N VAL A 66 6.98 -4.70 -6.26
CA VAL A 66 7.74 -3.71 -5.49
C VAL A 66 9.23 -3.80 -5.82
N GLY A 67 9.76 -5.01 -6.01
CA GLY A 67 11.15 -5.21 -6.42
C GLY A 67 11.45 -4.55 -7.77
N LYS A 68 10.56 -4.72 -8.73
CA LYS A 68 10.68 -4.07 -10.04
C LYS A 68 10.58 -2.56 -9.95
N PHE A 69 9.66 -2.08 -9.11
CA PHE A 69 9.51 -0.65 -8.86
C PHE A 69 10.80 -0.05 -8.31
N LEU A 70 11.38 -0.69 -7.28
CA LEU A 70 12.63 -0.22 -6.67
C LEU A 70 13.79 -0.21 -7.67
N ALA A 71 13.89 -1.25 -8.50
CA ALA A 71 14.94 -1.33 -9.51
C ALA A 71 14.83 -0.24 -10.57
N ASN A 72 13.61 0.13 -10.94
CA ASN A 72 13.36 1.08 -12.03
C ASN A 72 13.26 2.53 -11.56
N ARG A 73 12.76 2.77 -10.37
CA ARG A 73 12.45 4.13 -9.88
C ARG A 73 13.10 4.47 -8.56
N GLY A 74 13.67 3.49 -7.86
CA GLY A 74 14.16 3.69 -6.52
C GLY A 74 13.04 3.80 -5.48
N PRO A 75 13.39 4.06 -4.21
CA PRO A 75 12.39 4.23 -3.15
C PRO A 75 11.45 5.39 -3.44
N GLY A 76 10.20 5.26 -3.03
CA GLY A 76 9.22 6.32 -3.19
C GLY A 76 7.80 5.83 -3.13
N MET A 77 6.86 6.74 -3.38
CA MET A 77 5.45 6.42 -3.37
C MET A 77 5.12 5.42 -4.46
N HIS A 78 4.53 4.29 -4.07
CA HIS A 78 4.19 3.20 -4.95
C HIS A 78 2.72 3.21 -5.34
N HIS A 79 1.84 3.44 -4.37
CA HIS A 79 0.40 3.46 -4.63
C HIS A 79 -0.37 4.27 -3.58
N VAL A 80 -1.62 4.57 -3.95
CA VAL A 80 -2.60 5.19 -3.05
C VAL A 80 -3.80 4.25 -2.98
N ALA A 81 -4.25 3.94 -1.77
CA ALA A 81 -5.46 3.16 -1.57
C ALA A 81 -6.59 4.07 -1.12
N TYR A 82 -7.69 4.02 -1.84
CA TYR A 82 -8.88 4.81 -1.51
C TYR A 82 -9.85 3.96 -0.71
N GLU A 83 -10.49 4.58 0.28
CA GLU A 83 -11.54 3.93 1.05
C GLU A 83 -12.88 4.16 0.38
N VAL A 84 -13.62 3.09 0.14
CA VAL A 84 -14.93 3.14 -0.49
C VAL A 84 -15.94 2.36 0.35
N THR A 85 -17.24 2.67 0.16
CA THR A 85 -18.31 2.03 0.93
C THR A 85 -18.56 0.59 0.46
N ASP A 86 -18.55 0.39 -0.85
CA ASP A 86 -18.83 -0.92 -1.46
C ASP A 86 -17.83 -1.16 -2.59
N LEU A 87 -16.81 -1.96 -2.31
CA LEU A 87 -15.72 -2.19 -3.25
C LEU A 87 -16.19 -2.87 -4.53
N ARG A 88 -17.08 -3.87 -4.43
CA ARG A 88 -17.57 -4.56 -5.63
C ARG A 88 -18.33 -3.62 -6.55
N ARG A 89 -19.16 -2.77 -5.97
CA ARG A 89 -19.92 -1.78 -6.72
C ARG A 89 -19.00 -0.78 -7.41
N GLU A 90 -17.98 -0.32 -6.71
CA GLU A 90 -17.04 0.65 -7.27
C GLU A 90 -16.19 0.03 -8.39
N LEU A 91 -15.78 -1.22 -8.25
CA LEU A 91 -15.08 -1.93 -9.31
C LEU A 91 -15.95 -2.07 -10.56
N ALA A 92 -17.23 -2.42 -10.39
CA ALA A 92 -18.17 -2.52 -11.50
C ALA A 92 -18.38 -1.16 -12.17
N ASP A 93 -18.52 -0.10 -11.39
CA ASP A 93 -18.68 1.27 -11.86
C ASP A 93 -17.49 1.72 -12.70
N LEU A 94 -16.27 1.46 -12.23
CA LEU A 94 -15.05 1.79 -12.96
C LEU A 94 -14.96 1.03 -14.28
N ALA A 95 -15.34 -0.26 -14.27
CA ALA A 95 -15.36 -1.06 -15.49
C ALA A 95 -16.35 -0.50 -16.52
N GLU A 96 -17.54 -0.06 -16.09
CA GLU A 96 -18.52 0.58 -16.98
C GLU A 96 -18.02 1.88 -17.56
N GLN A 97 -17.18 2.60 -16.83
CA GLN A 97 -16.59 3.85 -17.31
C GLN A 97 -15.39 3.64 -18.22
N GLY A 98 -15.06 2.40 -18.54
CA GLY A 98 -13.97 2.06 -19.42
C GLY A 98 -12.60 2.03 -18.76
N VAL A 99 -12.55 2.00 -17.43
CA VAL A 99 -11.31 1.90 -16.68
C VAL A 99 -10.84 0.45 -16.69
N GLU A 100 -9.60 0.22 -17.08
CA GLU A 100 -8.99 -1.10 -17.02
C GLU A 100 -8.68 -1.47 -15.59
N LEU A 101 -9.13 -2.66 -15.15
CA LEU A 101 -8.92 -3.14 -13.79
C LEU A 101 -7.86 -4.23 -13.79
N ILE A 102 -6.95 -4.15 -12.82
CA ILE A 102 -5.94 -5.20 -12.60
C ILE A 102 -6.60 -6.38 -11.89
N ASP A 103 -7.41 -6.09 -10.85
CA ASP A 103 -8.19 -7.07 -10.12
C ASP A 103 -9.67 -6.70 -10.21
N GLU A 104 -10.48 -7.61 -10.73
CA GLU A 104 -11.93 -7.39 -10.85
C GLU A 104 -12.70 -7.81 -9.61
N GLU A 105 -12.08 -8.59 -8.75
CA GLU A 105 -12.66 -9.06 -7.49
C GLU A 105 -11.98 -8.39 -6.30
N PRO A 106 -12.76 -8.06 -5.25
CA PRO A 106 -12.16 -7.54 -4.03
C PRO A 106 -11.25 -8.59 -3.38
N HIS A 107 -10.15 -8.13 -2.82
CA HIS A 107 -9.30 -8.98 -2.00
C HIS A 107 -8.88 -8.21 -0.75
N HIS A 108 -8.54 -8.94 0.29
CA HIS A 108 -8.04 -8.32 1.50
C HIS A 108 -6.61 -7.88 1.30
N GLY A 109 -6.34 -6.63 1.62
CA GLY A 109 -5.00 -6.14 1.74
C GLY A 109 -4.43 -6.44 3.12
N LEU A 110 -3.33 -5.78 3.42
CA LEU A 110 -2.70 -5.87 4.73
C LEU A 110 -3.68 -5.40 5.81
N PHE A 111 -3.68 -6.04 6.96
CA PHE A 111 -4.55 -5.70 8.11
C PHE A 111 -6.04 -5.79 7.81
N GLY A 112 -6.46 -6.64 6.88
CA GLY A 112 -7.86 -6.91 6.60
C GLY A 112 -8.60 -5.81 5.85
N LEU A 113 -7.91 -5.01 5.11
CA LEU A 113 -8.48 -3.87 4.39
C LEU A 113 -8.85 -4.17 2.95
#